data_8940faf05074e358e63e8d963d7291a3
#
_entry.id   8940faf05074e358e63e8d963d7291a3
#
_cell.length_a   1.000
_cell.length_b   1.000
_cell.length_c   1.000
_cell.angle_alpha   90.00
_cell.angle_beta   90.00
_cell.angle_gamma   90.00
#
_symmetry.space_group_name_H-M   'P 1'
#
loop_
_entity.id
_entity.type
_entity.pdbx_description
1 polymer ?
#
loop_
_entity_poly.entity_id
_entity_poly.type
_entity_poly.pdbx_seq_one_letter_code
_entity_poly.pdbx_strand_id
1 'polypeptide(L)'
;MRHIFWAGDSTVACNKFNTYPQTGIAQAFDRYTKEDVVIYNHAVNGRSTKSFIDESRLAVIYDEITKGDYLFIQFGHNDEKINDPTRYTKPHEDFIVNLGKFVNVARNKGAYPVFITSVERRLFDEKGNLKPSEHTEYVKGMKEAGEKFNVPVVDLFTMSRNFLEKTGDEASKKYYMNLVAGEADWAPEGKIDNSHLKYEGALLYAGMIAKGLSELDEPYRSLIIDNLALAKYLDIETNG
;
A
#
# COMPACT_ATOMS: atom_id res chain seq x y z
N MET A 1 21.16 11.46 -2.95
CA MET A 1 19.70 11.25 -2.84
C MET A 1 19.42 9.78 -3.03
N ARG A 2 18.43 9.24 -2.32
CA ARG A 2 17.92 7.88 -2.45
C ARG A 2 16.52 7.96 -3.02
N HIS A 3 16.19 7.08 -3.96
CA HIS A 3 14.89 7.13 -4.63
C HIS A 3 14.07 5.89 -4.31
N ILE A 4 12.80 6.09 -3.99
CA ILE A 4 11.80 5.05 -3.86
C ILE A 4 10.89 5.11 -5.08
N PHE A 5 10.90 4.07 -5.89
CA PHE A 5 9.91 3.82 -6.94
C PHE A 5 8.79 2.97 -6.35
N TRP A 6 7.55 3.45 -6.42
CA TRP A 6 6.44 2.73 -5.81
C TRP A 6 5.46 2.24 -6.88
N ALA A 7 5.43 0.94 -7.11
CA ALA A 7 4.46 0.26 -7.94
C ALA A 7 3.27 -0.18 -7.10
N GLY A 8 2.05 0.13 -7.52
CA GLY A 8 0.85 -0.17 -6.75
C GLY A 8 -0.46 0.22 -7.44
N ASP A 9 -1.52 0.11 -6.68
CA ASP A 9 -2.90 0.41 -7.09
C ASP A 9 -3.44 1.73 -6.50
N SER A 10 -4.78 1.86 -6.43
CA SER A 10 -5.46 3.06 -5.95
C SER A 10 -5.24 3.38 -4.46
N THR A 11 -4.83 2.42 -3.65
CA THR A 11 -4.52 2.64 -2.24
C THR A 11 -3.19 3.37 -2.04
N VAL A 12 -2.35 3.36 -3.08
CA VAL A 12 -1.02 3.98 -3.11
C VAL A 12 -0.96 5.22 -3.99
N ALA A 13 -1.76 5.24 -5.07
CA ALA A 13 -1.68 6.22 -6.15
C ALA A 13 -1.84 7.68 -5.70
N CYS A 14 -1.16 8.59 -6.42
CA CYS A 14 -1.37 10.03 -6.26
C CYS A 14 -2.77 10.42 -6.75
N ASN A 15 -3.60 10.90 -5.84
CA ASN A 15 -4.90 11.45 -6.13
C ASN A 15 -4.83 12.97 -6.26
N LYS A 16 -5.65 13.54 -7.14
CA LYS A 16 -5.67 14.97 -7.44
C LYS A 16 -6.85 15.65 -6.75
N PHE A 17 -6.90 16.97 -6.83
CA PHE A 17 -7.93 17.79 -6.21
C PHE A 17 -9.36 17.36 -6.57
N ASN A 18 -9.59 16.89 -7.80
CA ASN A 18 -10.91 16.43 -8.27
C ASN A 18 -11.45 15.16 -7.57
N THR A 19 -10.61 14.47 -6.80
CA THR A 19 -11.01 13.30 -5.99
C THR A 19 -10.79 13.55 -4.49
N TYR A 20 -10.41 14.79 -4.13
CA TYR A 20 -10.23 15.16 -2.71
C TYR A 20 -11.52 14.84 -1.90
N PRO A 21 -11.42 14.26 -0.68
CA PRO A 21 -10.21 14.05 0.13
C PRO A 21 -9.49 12.70 -0.08
N GLN A 22 -9.75 11.96 -1.17
CA GLN A 22 -9.05 10.71 -1.44
C GLN A 22 -7.54 10.93 -1.54
N THR A 23 -6.78 10.15 -0.76
CA THR A 23 -5.32 10.23 -0.67
C THR A 23 -4.73 8.83 -0.69
N GLY A 24 -3.72 8.60 -1.52
CA GLY A 24 -2.98 7.34 -1.52
C GLY A 24 -1.86 7.34 -0.48
N ILE A 25 -1.48 6.16 0.00
CA ILE A 25 -0.48 5.99 1.07
C ILE A 25 0.85 6.67 0.70
N ALA A 26 1.30 6.55 -0.58
CA ALA A 26 2.55 7.16 -1.00
C ALA A 26 2.54 8.70 -0.99
N GLN A 27 1.36 9.34 -1.02
CA GLN A 27 1.24 10.80 -0.91
C GLN A 27 1.54 11.32 0.50
N ALA A 28 1.45 10.46 1.52
CA ALA A 28 1.70 10.82 2.91
C ALA A 28 3.01 10.23 3.45
N PHE A 29 3.69 9.41 2.64
CA PHE A 29 4.84 8.62 3.11
C PHE A 29 6.10 9.46 3.33
N ASP A 30 6.24 10.60 2.66
CA ASP A 30 7.34 11.55 2.83
C ASP A 30 7.47 12.06 4.28
N ARG A 31 6.38 12.03 5.05
CA ARG A 31 6.38 12.39 6.47
C ARG A 31 7.24 11.48 7.35
N TYR A 32 7.55 10.29 6.87
CA TYR A 32 8.26 9.26 7.61
C TYR A 32 9.64 8.94 7.05
N THR A 33 10.03 9.61 5.96
CA THR A 33 11.34 9.40 5.32
C THR A 33 12.34 10.47 5.71
N LYS A 34 13.63 10.14 5.60
CA LYS A 34 14.71 11.11 5.75
C LYS A 34 14.69 12.11 4.60
N GLU A 35 15.24 13.30 4.82
CA GLU A 35 15.23 14.44 3.88
C GLU A 35 15.88 14.14 2.52
N ASP A 36 16.80 13.18 2.46
CA ASP A 36 17.47 12.78 1.23
C ASP A 36 16.72 11.71 0.41
N VAL A 37 15.51 11.33 0.83
CA VAL A 37 14.66 10.34 0.16
C VAL A 37 13.62 11.04 -0.73
N VAL A 38 13.55 10.63 -2.00
CA VAL A 38 12.57 11.11 -2.98
C VAL A 38 11.67 9.96 -3.41
N ILE A 39 10.35 10.18 -3.47
CA ILE A 39 9.36 9.16 -3.82
C ILE A 39 8.85 9.39 -5.25
N TYR A 40 9.08 8.42 -6.12
CA TYR A 40 8.50 8.33 -7.47
C TYR A 40 7.31 7.36 -7.43
N ASN A 41 6.11 7.93 -7.34
CA ASN A 41 4.89 7.13 -7.24
C ASN A 41 4.36 6.76 -8.63
N HIS A 42 4.59 5.51 -9.05
CA HIS A 42 4.09 4.92 -10.30
C HIS A 42 2.75 4.19 -10.14
N ALA A 43 2.19 4.16 -8.93
CA ALA A 43 0.92 3.49 -8.68
C ALA A 43 -0.23 4.14 -9.46
N VAL A 44 -1.15 3.31 -9.95
CA VAL A 44 -2.29 3.76 -10.76
C VAL A 44 -3.58 3.07 -10.30
N ASN A 45 -4.64 3.85 -10.18
CA ASN A 45 -5.96 3.37 -9.75
C ASN A 45 -6.42 2.17 -10.58
N GLY A 46 -6.91 1.12 -9.91
CA GLY A 46 -7.50 -0.05 -10.55
C GLY A 46 -6.51 -1.07 -11.13
N ARG A 47 -5.19 -0.91 -10.92
CA ARG A 47 -4.20 -1.84 -11.47
C ARG A 47 -3.93 -3.00 -10.53
N SER A 48 -3.91 -4.19 -11.13
CA SER A 48 -3.36 -5.42 -10.54
C SER A 48 -1.91 -5.59 -10.98
N THR A 49 -1.19 -6.57 -10.44
CA THR A 49 0.14 -6.94 -10.94
C THR A 49 0.11 -7.23 -12.43
N LYS A 50 -0.94 -7.94 -12.90
CA LYS A 50 -1.13 -8.30 -14.30
C LYS A 50 -1.32 -7.05 -15.19
N SER A 51 -2.35 -6.23 -14.90
CA SER A 51 -2.63 -5.05 -15.73
C SER A 51 -1.52 -4.01 -15.69
N PHE A 52 -0.81 -3.86 -14.57
CA PHE A 52 0.35 -2.98 -14.46
C PHE A 52 1.48 -3.41 -15.42
N ILE A 53 1.72 -4.72 -15.54
CA ILE A 53 2.71 -5.27 -16.47
C ILE A 53 2.22 -5.16 -17.92
N ASP A 54 0.98 -5.57 -18.19
CA ASP A 54 0.40 -5.62 -19.55
C ASP A 54 0.31 -4.22 -20.18
N GLU A 55 0.13 -3.17 -19.35
CA GLU A 55 0.15 -1.76 -19.77
C GLU A 55 1.57 -1.16 -19.88
N SER A 56 2.60 -1.99 -19.80
CA SER A 56 4.02 -1.57 -19.87
C SER A 56 4.45 -0.59 -18.76
N ARG A 57 3.71 -0.47 -17.66
CA ARG A 57 4.05 0.44 -16.55
C ARG A 57 5.29 -0.01 -15.79
N LEU A 58 5.50 -1.32 -15.69
CA LEU A 58 6.72 -1.88 -15.12
C LEU A 58 7.95 -1.58 -15.99
N ALA A 59 7.79 -1.47 -17.32
CA ALA A 59 8.87 -1.09 -18.22
C ALA A 59 9.31 0.37 -17.98
N VAL A 60 8.37 1.29 -17.70
CA VAL A 60 8.70 2.67 -17.33
C VAL A 60 9.60 2.70 -16.08
N ILE A 61 9.24 1.93 -15.05
CA ILE A 61 10.08 1.82 -13.84
C ILE A 61 11.46 1.25 -14.20
N TYR A 62 11.51 0.22 -15.07
CA TYR A 62 12.79 -0.35 -15.52
C TYR A 62 13.69 0.69 -16.17
N ASP A 63 13.14 1.59 -16.98
CA ASP A 63 13.94 2.61 -17.67
C ASP A 63 14.48 3.69 -16.72
N GLU A 64 13.75 3.98 -15.63
CA GLU A 64 14.07 5.05 -14.69
C GLU A 64 14.91 4.61 -13.48
N ILE A 65 14.64 3.42 -12.94
CA ILE A 65 15.27 2.91 -11.71
C ILE A 65 16.75 2.59 -11.93
N THR A 66 17.60 2.93 -10.96
CA THR A 66 19.04 2.76 -11.03
C THR A 66 19.61 2.05 -9.80
N LYS A 67 20.91 1.76 -9.84
CA LYS A 67 21.61 1.09 -8.75
C LYS A 67 21.53 1.89 -7.45
N GLY A 68 21.11 1.21 -6.39
CA GLY A 68 20.97 1.78 -5.05
C GLY A 68 19.59 2.38 -4.76
N ASP A 69 18.70 2.45 -5.77
CA ASP A 69 17.29 2.83 -5.58
C ASP A 69 16.48 1.69 -4.94
N TYR A 70 15.23 1.99 -4.59
CA TYR A 70 14.31 1.05 -3.96
C TYR A 70 13.06 0.86 -4.81
N LEU A 71 12.59 -0.38 -4.96
CA LEU A 71 11.31 -0.68 -5.60
C LEU A 71 10.32 -1.20 -4.54
N PHE A 72 9.36 -0.38 -4.17
CA PHE A 72 8.23 -0.76 -3.31
C PHE A 72 7.12 -1.34 -4.16
N ILE A 73 6.63 -2.54 -3.79
CA ILE A 73 5.68 -3.32 -4.58
C ILE A 73 4.47 -3.62 -3.71
N GLN A 74 3.32 -2.99 -4.02
CA GLN A 74 2.10 -3.10 -3.21
C GLN A 74 0.87 -3.33 -4.10
N PHE A 75 0.39 -4.58 -4.15
CA PHE A 75 -0.74 -5.02 -4.96
C PHE A 75 -1.60 -6.05 -4.21
N GLY A 76 -2.78 -6.38 -4.77
CA GLY A 76 -3.70 -7.40 -4.29
C GLY A 76 -5.15 -7.03 -4.53
N HIS A 77 -5.56 -5.79 -4.20
CA HIS A 77 -6.95 -5.30 -4.30
C HIS A 77 -7.61 -5.48 -5.67
N ASN A 78 -6.83 -5.52 -6.74
CA ASN A 78 -7.35 -5.71 -8.10
C ASN A 78 -7.00 -7.08 -8.66
N ASP A 79 -5.97 -7.74 -8.16
CA ASP A 79 -5.60 -9.11 -8.51
C ASP A 79 -6.71 -10.11 -8.13
N GLU A 80 -7.48 -9.82 -7.08
CA GLU A 80 -8.61 -10.64 -6.61
C GLU A 80 -9.90 -10.51 -7.45
N LYS A 81 -9.94 -9.66 -8.48
CA LYS A 81 -11.15 -9.40 -9.28
C LYS A 81 -11.44 -10.54 -10.25
N ILE A 82 -11.91 -11.69 -9.73
CA ILE A 82 -12.14 -12.93 -10.48
C ILE A 82 -13.03 -12.75 -11.73
N ASN A 83 -13.93 -11.77 -11.70
CA ASN A 83 -14.83 -11.46 -12.84
C ASN A 83 -14.20 -10.53 -13.86
N ASP A 84 -12.94 -10.11 -13.68
CA ASP A 84 -12.23 -9.24 -14.61
C ASP A 84 -10.90 -9.91 -15.03
N PRO A 85 -10.90 -10.62 -16.17
CA PRO A 85 -9.72 -11.34 -16.65
C PRO A 85 -8.54 -10.44 -17.01
N THR A 86 -8.77 -9.12 -17.18
CA THR A 86 -7.69 -8.18 -17.44
C THR A 86 -6.87 -7.86 -16.19
N ARG A 87 -7.44 -8.11 -15.00
CA ARG A 87 -6.82 -7.83 -13.70
C ARG A 87 -6.57 -9.08 -12.87
N TYR A 88 -7.46 -10.06 -12.97
CA TYR A 88 -7.41 -11.26 -12.14
C TYR A 88 -6.11 -12.03 -12.32
N THR A 89 -5.57 -12.48 -11.19
CA THR A 89 -4.45 -13.42 -11.10
C THR A 89 -4.77 -14.47 -10.03
N LYS A 90 -4.30 -15.69 -10.21
CA LYS A 90 -4.38 -16.70 -9.15
C LYS A 90 -3.33 -16.41 -8.08
N PRO A 91 -3.70 -16.36 -6.77
CA PRO A 91 -2.83 -15.85 -5.71
C PRO A 91 -1.52 -16.61 -5.55
N HIS A 92 -1.54 -17.95 -5.68
CA HIS A 92 -0.36 -18.83 -5.50
C HIS A 92 0.36 -19.21 -6.80
N GLU A 93 -0.13 -18.72 -7.95
CA GLU A 93 0.42 -19.00 -9.28
C GLU A 93 0.83 -17.70 -9.97
N ASP A 94 -0.09 -17.13 -10.78
CA ASP A 94 0.18 -15.95 -11.63
C ASP A 94 0.63 -14.74 -10.83
N PHE A 95 0.05 -14.51 -9.64
CA PHE A 95 0.40 -13.39 -8.77
C PHE A 95 1.89 -13.48 -8.34
N ILE A 96 2.32 -14.66 -7.87
CA ILE A 96 3.73 -14.90 -7.50
C ILE A 96 4.65 -14.73 -8.71
N VAL A 97 4.27 -15.26 -9.88
CA VAL A 97 5.05 -15.09 -11.12
C VAL A 97 5.19 -13.61 -11.48
N ASN A 98 4.11 -12.84 -11.39
CA ASN A 98 4.14 -11.41 -11.67
C ASN A 98 5.01 -10.66 -10.67
N LEU A 99 4.88 -10.92 -9.35
CA LEU A 99 5.76 -10.34 -8.32
C LEU A 99 7.24 -10.60 -8.63
N GLY A 100 7.58 -11.79 -9.11
CA GLY A 100 8.94 -12.12 -9.57
C GLY A 100 9.44 -11.22 -10.70
N LYS A 101 8.56 -10.74 -11.60
CA LYS A 101 8.96 -9.79 -12.67
C LYS A 101 9.37 -8.43 -12.09
N PHE A 102 8.66 -7.93 -11.07
CA PHE A 102 9.03 -6.69 -10.36
C PHE A 102 10.39 -6.85 -9.66
N VAL A 103 10.60 -7.99 -8.98
CA VAL A 103 11.89 -8.31 -8.33
C VAL A 103 13.03 -8.31 -9.34
N ASN A 104 12.83 -8.93 -10.52
CA ASN A 104 13.82 -8.97 -11.59
C ASN A 104 14.15 -7.56 -12.11
N VAL A 105 13.14 -6.68 -12.26
CA VAL A 105 13.37 -5.29 -12.65
C VAL A 105 14.30 -4.60 -11.66
N ALA A 106 14.00 -4.66 -10.38
CA ALA A 106 14.86 -4.06 -9.35
C ALA A 106 16.28 -4.63 -9.37
N ARG A 107 16.41 -5.95 -9.34
CA ARG A 107 17.71 -6.63 -9.25
C ARG A 107 18.60 -6.44 -10.48
N ASN A 108 18.02 -6.46 -11.68
CA ASN A 108 18.77 -6.21 -12.92
C ASN A 108 19.37 -4.81 -12.96
N LYS A 109 18.79 -3.87 -12.23
CA LYS A 109 19.28 -2.49 -12.10
C LYS A 109 20.13 -2.27 -10.84
N GLY A 110 20.32 -3.29 -9.99
CA GLY A 110 21.03 -3.17 -8.71
C GLY A 110 20.26 -2.38 -7.66
N ALA A 111 18.94 -2.33 -7.78
CA ALA A 111 18.01 -1.71 -6.83
C ALA A 111 17.47 -2.73 -5.82
N TYR A 112 16.87 -2.25 -4.73
CA TYR A 112 16.41 -3.03 -3.58
C TYR A 112 14.87 -3.20 -3.62
N PRO A 113 14.33 -4.39 -3.94
CA PRO A 113 12.89 -4.64 -3.90
C PRO A 113 12.40 -4.89 -2.47
N VAL A 114 11.19 -4.42 -2.14
CA VAL A 114 10.45 -4.77 -0.92
C VAL A 114 8.98 -4.97 -1.26
N PHE A 115 8.38 -6.01 -0.71
CA PHE A 115 6.94 -6.25 -0.79
C PHE A 115 6.22 -5.58 0.38
N ILE A 116 5.05 -5.01 0.09
CA ILE A 116 4.14 -4.44 1.08
C ILE A 116 2.78 -5.10 0.84
N THR A 117 2.26 -5.82 1.84
CA THR A 117 0.96 -6.48 1.69
C THR A 117 -0.17 -5.46 1.58
N SER A 118 -1.32 -5.85 1.00
CA SER A 118 -2.48 -4.98 0.84
C SER A 118 -2.94 -4.42 2.19
N VAL A 119 -3.36 -3.15 2.22
CA VAL A 119 -4.08 -2.62 3.39
C VAL A 119 -5.44 -3.30 3.51
N GLU A 120 -5.91 -3.58 4.73
CA GLU A 120 -7.20 -4.21 4.97
C GLU A 120 -8.35 -3.27 4.61
N ARG A 121 -9.45 -3.82 4.06
CA ARG A 121 -10.71 -3.11 3.88
C ARG A 121 -11.47 -2.99 5.19
N ARG A 122 -12.12 -1.87 5.36
CA ARG A 122 -12.98 -1.60 6.53
C ARG A 122 -14.37 -2.25 6.34
N LEU A 123 -14.44 -3.57 6.41
CA LEU A 123 -15.68 -4.33 6.22
C LEU A 123 -16.11 -4.98 7.53
N PHE A 124 -17.06 -4.36 8.23
CA PHE A 124 -17.65 -4.87 9.45
C PHE A 124 -19.00 -5.56 9.19
N ASP A 125 -19.36 -6.51 10.04
CA ASP A 125 -20.69 -7.12 10.08
C ASP A 125 -21.65 -6.28 10.97
N GLU A 126 -22.92 -6.69 11.02
CA GLU A 126 -23.94 -6.02 11.82
C GLU A 126 -23.68 -6.07 13.34
N LYS A 127 -22.78 -6.93 13.80
CA LYS A 127 -22.36 -7.05 15.20
C LYS A 127 -21.13 -6.24 15.52
N GLY A 128 -20.55 -5.53 14.52
CA GLY A 128 -19.35 -4.75 14.67
C GLY A 128 -18.04 -5.57 14.63
N ASN A 129 -18.08 -6.81 14.15
CA ASN A 129 -16.86 -7.59 13.94
C ASN A 129 -16.31 -7.38 12.52
N LEU A 130 -15.01 -7.30 12.39
CA LEU A 130 -14.36 -7.23 11.09
C LEU A 130 -14.56 -8.56 10.33
N LYS A 131 -15.10 -8.48 9.13
CA LYS A 131 -15.39 -9.66 8.28
C LYS A 131 -14.09 -10.39 7.88
N PRO A 132 -14.18 -11.68 7.49
CA PRO A 132 -13.07 -12.37 6.81
C PRO A 132 -12.63 -11.57 5.59
N SER A 133 -11.32 -11.43 5.40
CA SER A 133 -10.79 -10.61 4.33
C SER A 133 -10.69 -11.37 3.00
N GLU A 134 -11.10 -10.72 1.92
CA GLU A 134 -10.90 -11.20 0.55
C GLU A 134 -9.41 -11.19 0.15
N HIS A 135 -8.58 -10.38 0.84
CA HIS A 135 -7.14 -10.26 0.54
C HIS A 135 -6.29 -11.43 1.07
N THR A 136 -6.83 -12.26 1.96
CA THR A 136 -6.06 -13.26 2.72
C THR A 136 -5.15 -14.12 1.84
N GLU A 137 -5.65 -14.64 0.72
CA GLU A 137 -4.87 -15.52 -0.15
C GLU A 137 -3.78 -14.74 -0.93
N TYR A 138 -4.03 -13.48 -1.29
CA TYR A 138 -3.01 -12.63 -1.93
C TYR A 138 -1.93 -12.19 -0.95
N VAL A 139 -2.29 -11.97 0.32
CA VAL A 139 -1.31 -11.72 1.39
C VAL A 139 -0.41 -12.93 1.59
N LYS A 140 -0.98 -14.14 1.63
CA LYS A 140 -0.20 -15.39 1.69
C LYS A 140 0.71 -15.54 0.47
N GLY A 141 0.16 -15.34 -0.74
CA GLY A 141 0.92 -15.43 -1.99
C GLY A 141 2.08 -14.41 -2.05
N MET A 142 1.89 -13.19 -1.51
CA MET A 142 2.98 -12.21 -1.42
C MET A 142 4.06 -12.63 -0.42
N LYS A 143 3.69 -13.22 0.72
CA LYS A 143 4.64 -13.77 1.69
C LYS A 143 5.43 -14.95 1.11
N GLU A 144 4.74 -15.87 0.41
CA GLU A 144 5.38 -16.95 -0.34
C GLU A 144 6.37 -16.43 -1.40
N ALA A 145 5.99 -15.35 -2.12
CA ALA A 145 6.90 -14.69 -3.05
C ALA A 145 8.11 -14.08 -2.33
N GLY A 146 7.91 -13.50 -1.13
CA GLY A 146 8.97 -12.99 -0.28
C GLY A 146 10.01 -14.06 0.04
N GLU A 147 9.55 -15.22 0.50
CA GLU A 147 10.40 -16.39 0.80
C GLU A 147 11.09 -16.91 -0.48
N LYS A 148 10.30 -17.15 -1.54
CA LYS A 148 10.79 -17.70 -2.82
C LYS A 148 11.87 -16.84 -3.46
N PHE A 149 11.70 -15.53 -3.42
CA PHE A 149 12.63 -14.59 -4.06
C PHE A 149 13.61 -13.96 -3.08
N ASN A 150 13.57 -14.32 -1.80
CA ASN A 150 14.38 -13.69 -0.74
C ASN A 150 14.23 -12.15 -0.76
N VAL A 151 12.99 -11.68 -0.71
CA VAL A 151 12.61 -10.26 -0.67
C VAL A 151 11.91 -9.98 0.66
N PRO A 152 12.30 -8.94 1.42
CA PRO A 152 11.62 -8.60 2.66
C PRO A 152 10.16 -8.19 2.41
N VAL A 153 9.30 -8.50 3.38
CA VAL A 153 7.87 -8.22 3.33
C VAL A 153 7.47 -7.36 4.53
N VAL A 154 6.91 -6.19 4.27
CA VAL A 154 6.21 -5.39 5.28
C VAL A 154 4.76 -5.84 5.34
N ASP A 155 4.33 -6.41 6.46
CA ASP A 155 2.98 -6.95 6.63
C ASP A 155 1.96 -5.88 7.05
N LEU A 156 1.69 -4.95 6.13
CA LEU A 156 0.68 -3.90 6.33
C LEU A 156 -0.72 -4.49 6.57
N PHE A 157 -1.04 -5.63 5.94
CA PHE A 157 -2.33 -6.29 6.12
C PHE A 157 -2.60 -6.61 7.58
N THR A 158 -1.69 -7.32 8.24
CA THR A 158 -1.85 -7.68 9.66
C THR A 158 -1.91 -6.43 10.56
N MET A 159 -1.06 -5.43 10.30
CA MET A 159 -1.07 -4.19 11.07
C MET A 159 -2.39 -3.43 10.93
N SER A 160 -2.88 -3.26 9.69
CA SER A 160 -4.13 -2.54 9.42
C SER A 160 -5.36 -3.29 9.94
N ARG A 161 -5.36 -4.63 9.84
CA ARG A 161 -6.43 -5.46 10.38
C ARG A 161 -6.53 -5.33 11.91
N ASN A 162 -5.41 -5.49 12.61
CA ASN A 162 -5.35 -5.33 14.07
C ASN A 162 -5.80 -3.93 14.52
N PHE A 163 -5.41 -2.90 13.77
CA PHE A 163 -5.87 -1.53 14.02
C PHE A 163 -7.39 -1.41 13.87
N LEU A 164 -7.97 -1.94 12.79
CA LEU A 164 -9.42 -1.90 12.56
C LEU A 164 -10.20 -2.65 13.64
N GLU A 165 -9.74 -3.84 14.03
CA GLU A 165 -10.35 -4.64 15.10
C GLU A 165 -10.34 -3.90 16.44
N LYS A 166 -9.23 -3.21 16.77
CA LYS A 166 -9.11 -2.42 18.00
C LYS A 166 -9.96 -1.14 17.96
N THR A 167 -9.97 -0.45 16.81
CA THR A 167 -10.66 0.85 16.65
C THR A 167 -12.17 0.70 16.52
N GLY A 168 -12.61 -0.39 15.87
CA GLY A 168 -14.03 -0.67 15.62
C GLY A 168 -14.62 0.10 14.45
N ASP A 169 -15.88 -0.21 14.13
CA ASP A 169 -16.57 0.24 12.92
C ASP A 169 -16.68 1.78 12.86
N GLU A 170 -17.37 2.42 13.81
CA GLU A 170 -17.66 3.85 13.72
C GLU A 170 -16.41 4.72 13.77
N ALA A 171 -15.50 4.46 14.70
CA ALA A 171 -14.31 5.27 14.90
C ALA A 171 -13.31 5.15 13.73
N SER A 172 -13.34 4.05 12.99
CA SER A 172 -12.45 3.84 11.83
C SER A 172 -12.94 4.51 10.54
N LYS A 173 -14.20 4.99 10.46
CA LYS A 173 -14.75 5.67 9.26
C LYS A 173 -13.92 6.86 8.82
N LYS A 174 -13.36 7.63 9.75
CA LYS A 174 -12.59 8.84 9.47
C LYS A 174 -11.33 8.58 8.62
N TYR A 175 -10.81 7.37 8.62
CA TYR A 175 -9.60 7.00 7.87
C TYR A 175 -9.90 6.58 6.41
N TYR A 176 -11.16 6.27 6.12
CA TYR A 176 -11.61 5.80 4.81
C TYR A 176 -12.51 6.81 4.12
N MET A 177 -12.76 6.64 2.82
CA MET A 177 -13.57 7.53 2.02
C MET A 177 -15.08 7.38 2.32
N ASN A 178 -15.41 7.43 3.61
CA ASN A 178 -16.77 7.58 4.08
C ASN A 178 -17.07 9.09 4.22
N LEU A 179 -17.81 9.64 3.24
CA LEU A 179 -18.14 11.06 3.14
C LEU A 179 -19.61 11.26 3.56
N VAL A 180 -19.86 12.31 4.34
CA VAL A 180 -21.23 12.78 4.57
C VAL A 180 -21.72 13.65 3.41
N ALA A 181 -23.01 13.83 3.28
CA ALA A 181 -23.58 14.69 2.25
C ALA A 181 -23.00 16.11 2.34
N GLY A 182 -22.56 16.64 1.20
CA GLY A 182 -21.95 17.98 1.08
C GLY A 182 -20.47 18.07 1.48
N GLU A 183 -19.82 16.97 1.89
CA GLU A 183 -18.39 16.97 2.25
C GLU A 183 -17.46 17.12 1.02
N ALA A 184 -17.93 16.70 -0.17
CA ALA A 184 -17.19 16.86 -1.41
C ALA A 184 -18.13 17.17 -2.58
N ASP A 185 -17.79 18.14 -3.42
CA ASP A 185 -18.62 18.56 -4.56
C ASP A 185 -18.91 17.43 -5.54
N TRP A 186 -17.97 16.51 -5.74
CA TRP A 186 -18.13 15.37 -6.64
C TRP A 186 -18.94 14.21 -6.03
N ALA A 187 -19.28 14.29 -4.75
CA ALA A 187 -20.10 13.32 -4.01
C ALA A 187 -21.15 14.05 -3.16
N PRO A 188 -22.09 14.79 -3.74
CA PRO A 188 -23.02 15.66 -3.01
C PRO A 188 -23.90 14.90 -2.03
N GLU A 189 -24.26 13.65 -2.31
CA GLU A 189 -25.05 12.77 -1.45
C GLU A 189 -24.20 12.02 -0.40
N GLY A 190 -22.89 12.29 -0.36
CA GLY A 190 -21.93 11.51 0.40
C GLY A 190 -21.47 10.25 -0.32
N LYS A 191 -20.61 9.46 0.32
CA LYS A 191 -20.06 8.21 -0.24
C LYS A 191 -19.72 7.25 0.89
N ILE A 192 -19.99 5.97 0.69
CA ILE A 192 -19.47 4.88 1.54
C ILE A 192 -18.44 4.10 0.73
N ASP A 193 -17.18 4.27 1.10
CA ASP A 193 -16.08 3.57 0.45
C ASP A 193 -15.10 3.09 1.53
N ASN A 194 -15.10 1.81 1.74
CA ASN A 194 -14.35 1.13 2.79
C ASN A 194 -12.98 0.59 2.30
N SER A 195 -12.53 1.03 1.13
CA SER A 195 -11.25 0.62 0.53
C SER A 195 -10.29 1.78 0.35
N HIS A 196 -10.77 2.93 -0.13
CA HIS A 196 -9.93 4.10 -0.37
C HIS A 196 -9.83 4.98 0.88
N LEU A 197 -8.75 5.72 0.99
CA LEU A 197 -8.35 6.43 2.20
C LEU A 197 -8.57 7.93 2.07
N LYS A 198 -8.92 8.58 3.19
CA LYS A 198 -8.70 10.00 3.42
C LYS A 198 -7.24 10.23 3.82
N TYR A 199 -6.83 11.51 3.92
CA TYR A 199 -5.44 11.85 4.29
C TYR A 199 -4.99 11.23 5.62
N GLU A 200 -5.85 11.26 6.64
CA GLU A 200 -5.56 10.67 7.95
C GLU A 200 -5.31 9.15 7.86
N GLY A 201 -6.07 8.46 7.02
CA GLY A 201 -5.87 7.03 6.76
C GLY A 201 -4.57 6.78 5.99
N ALA A 202 -4.29 7.58 4.97
CA ALA A 202 -3.05 7.50 4.22
C ALA A 202 -1.82 7.74 5.13
N LEU A 203 -1.89 8.74 6.00
CA LEU A 203 -0.84 9.04 6.97
C LEU A 203 -0.63 7.91 7.97
N LEU A 204 -1.72 7.37 8.53
CA LEU A 204 -1.66 6.26 9.48
C LEU A 204 -1.00 5.02 8.87
N TYR A 205 -1.46 4.59 7.69
CA TYR A 205 -0.92 3.39 7.03
C TYR A 205 0.48 3.60 6.47
N ALA A 206 0.83 4.81 6.05
CA ALA A 206 2.21 5.20 5.75
C ALA A 206 3.12 5.04 6.98
N GLY A 207 2.65 5.45 8.15
CA GLY A 207 3.36 5.24 9.42
C GLY A 207 3.58 3.76 9.76
N MET A 208 2.57 2.91 9.52
CA MET A 208 2.71 1.46 9.71
C MET A 208 3.75 0.85 8.75
N ILE A 209 3.77 1.27 7.49
CA ILE A 209 4.79 0.83 6.53
C ILE A 209 6.17 1.29 6.98
N ALA A 210 6.30 2.55 7.40
CA ALA A 210 7.56 3.09 7.90
C ALA A 210 8.07 2.31 9.12
N LYS A 211 7.17 1.95 10.05
CA LYS A 211 7.51 1.09 11.18
C LYS A 211 8.04 -0.26 10.70
N GLY A 212 7.32 -0.94 9.80
CA GLY A 212 7.77 -2.22 9.25
C GLY A 212 9.14 -2.12 8.56
N LEU A 213 9.39 -1.07 7.79
CA LEU A 213 10.69 -0.83 7.16
C LEU A 213 11.80 -0.57 8.18
N SER A 214 11.50 0.12 9.29
CA SER A 214 12.47 0.40 10.35
C SER A 214 12.90 -0.86 11.12
N GLU A 215 12.12 -1.92 11.04
CA GLU A 215 12.40 -3.23 11.64
C GLU A 215 13.20 -4.15 10.70
N LEU A 216 13.32 -3.79 9.42
CA LEU A 216 14.16 -4.52 8.46
C LEU A 216 15.64 -4.17 8.64
N ASP A 217 16.51 -5.03 8.07
CA ASP A 217 17.94 -4.75 7.96
C ASP A 217 18.23 -3.63 6.95
N GLU A 218 19.49 -3.14 6.98
CA GLU A 218 19.94 -2.23 5.93
C GLU A 218 19.85 -2.90 4.53
N PRO A 219 19.54 -2.14 3.49
CA PRO A 219 19.51 -0.67 3.47
C PRO A 219 18.12 -0.05 3.75
N TYR A 220 17.08 -0.83 4.04
CA TYR A 220 15.70 -0.34 4.15
C TYR A 220 15.48 0.55 5.37
N ARG A 221 16.02 0.16 6.52
CA ARG A 221 15.91 0.90 7.79
C ARG A 221 16.39 2.33 7.65
N SER A 222 17.48 2.55 6.92
CA SER A 222 18.07 3.88 6.76
C SER A 222 17.20 4.88 6.00
N LEU A 223 16.16 4.44 5.28
CA LEU A 223 15.21 5.32 4.61
C LEU A 223 14.34 6.12 5.59
N ILE A 224 14.11 5.56 6.77
CA ILE A 224 13.08 6.01 7.71
C ILE A 224 13.71 6.92 8.78
N ILE A 225 12.92 7.92 9.23
CA ILE A 225 13.28 8.76 10.39
C ILE A 225 13.43 7.90 11.65
N ASP A 226 14.08 8.43 12.68
CA ASP A 226 14.37 7.66 13.90
C ASP A 226 13.11 7.09 14.56
N ASN A 227 13.22 5.85 15.05
CA ASN A 227 12.12 5.11 15.67
C ASN A 227 11.38 5.87 16.77
N LEU A 228 12.10 6.73 17.54
CA LEU A 228 11.50 7.52 18.61
C LEU A 228 10.47 8.54 18.10
N ALA A 229 10.76 9.21 16.98
CA ALA A 229 9.83 10.13 16.33
C ALA A 229 8.65 9.38 15.71
N LEU A 230 8.89 8.20 15.14
CA LEU A 230 7.88 7.34 14.55
C LEU A 230 6.89 6.82 15.61
N ALA A 231 7.40 6.30 16.74
CA ALA A 231 6.59 5.81 17.85
C ALA A 231 5.68 6.92 18.42
N LYS A 232 6.22 8.13 18.56
CA LYS A 232 5.45 9.28 19.05
C LYS A 232 4.25 9.64 18.15
N TYR A 233 4.39 9.54 16.83
CA TYR A 233 3.28 9.79 15.89
C TYR A 233 2.25 8.66 15.89
N LEU A 234 2.68 7.41 16.06
CA LEU A 234 1.80 6.25 16.14
C LEU A 234 1.05 6.17 17.48
N ASP A 235 1.69 6.56 18.59
CA ASP A 235 1.07 6.55 19.93
C ASP A 235 0.00 7.63 20.09
N ILE A 236 0.14 8.77 19.43
CA ILE A 236 -0.88 9.85 19.47
C ILE A 236 -2.19 9.37 18.84
N GLU A 237 -2.14 8.53 17.82
CA GLU A 237 -3.33 8.03 17.11
C GLU A 237 -3.97 6.79 17.78
N THR A 238 -3.25 6.10 18.66
CA THR A 238 -3.78 4.91 19.36
C THR A 238 -4.38 5.20 20.72
N ASN A 239 -4.19 6.42 21.25
CA ASN A 239 -4.66 6.85 22.59
C ASN A 239 -5.72 7.96 22.55
N GLY A 240 -6.24 8.31 21.37
CA GLY A 240 -7.29 9.32 21.19
C GLY A 240 -8.69 8.73 21.07
#